data_e8ad1a1c6f6f99f4b54763e3903b3bf3
#
_entry.id   e8ad1a1c6f6f99f4b54763e3903b3bf3
#
_cell.length_a   1.000
_cell.length_b   1.000
_cell.length_c   1.000
_cell.angle_alpha   90.00
_cell.angle_beta   90.00
_cell.angle_gamma   90.00
#
_symmetry.space_group_name_H-M   'P 1'
#
loop_
_entity.id
_entity.type
_entity.pdbx_description
1 polymer ?
#
loop_
_entity_poly.entity_id
_entity_poly.type
_entity_poly.pdbx_seq_one_letter_code
_entity_poly.pdbx_strand_id
1 'polypeptide(L)'
;MSYTIPDEYLVEHYASPQERAADRWIHLVAICGAVVATLTLILIAIAGNRPGLAIALALYGAALTAMLALSALYNLSHISPARPFLRRLDEAGIFLMIAGSYTPFTTQILTGAWSIGMTGLVWTMACLGIVGKLVLPLSERIWTGVYVIFGWIAVLALGPLSQKLSVTAMALLVAGGLIYTGGCLIFLNQRLPFRRPVWHGFVCAGAALHLGAVIYGVVLAPAGA
;
A
#
# COMPACT_ATOMS: atom_id res chain seq x y z
N MET A 1 1.98 -32.65 18.23
CA MET A 1 2.40 -31.35 18.79
C MET A 1 1.15 -30.48 18.88
N SER A 2 0.66 -30.19 20.10
CA SER A 2 -0.44 -29.22 20.26
C SER A 2 0.12 -27.83 19.97
N TYR A 3 -0.33 -27.23 18.90
CA TYR A 3 0.01 -25.85 18.55
C TYR A 3 -0.74 -24.93 19.53
N THR A 4 -0.03 -24.40 20.52
CA THR A 4 -0.58 -23.39 21.41
C THR A 4 -0.52 -22.04 20.69
N ILE A 5 -1.69 -21.41 20.50
CA ILE A 5 -1.76 -20.05 19.94
C ILE A 5 -1.16 -19.11 21.00
N PRO A 6 -0.20 -18.23 20.64
CA PRO A 6 0.31 -17.24 21.58
C PRO A 6 -0.80 -16.34 22.12
N ASP A 7 -0.74 -15.99 23.41
CA ASP A 7 -1.79 -15.24 24.10
C ASP A 7 -2.16 -13.90 23.43
N GLU A 8 -1.21 -13.25 22.76
CA GLU A 8 -1.44 -12.02 22.00
C GLU A 8 -2.49 -12.16 20.88
N TYR A 9 -2.74 -13.37 20.38
CA TYR A 9 -3.75 -13.67 19.36
C TYR A 9 -5.09 -14.10 19.93
N LEU A 10 -5.16 -14.33 21.24
CA LEU A 10 -6.39 -14.68 21.96
C LEU A 10 -7.15 -13.45 22.47
N VAL A 11 -6.61 -12.24 22.24
CA VAL A 11 -7.23 -10.98 22.66
C VAL A 11 -8.00 -10.37 21.49
N GLU A 12 -9.17 -9.79 21.77
CA GLU A 12 -9.92 -9.02 20.79
C GLU A 12 -9.14 -7.81 20.30
N HIS A 13 -9.23 -7.53 18.99
CA HIS A 13 -8.50 -6.43 18.35
C HIS A 13 -9.04 -5.04 18.75
N TYR A 14 -10.32 -4.98 19.11
CA TYR A 14 -11.05 -3.74 19.34
C TYR A 14 -11.53 -3.65 20.77
N ALA A 15 -11.32 -2.49 21.39
CA ALA A 15 -11.78 -2.23 22.75
C ALA A 15 -13.30 -2.04 22.83
N SER A 16 -13.97 -1.75 21.72
CA SER A 16 -15.41 -1.53 21.67
C SER A 16 -16.04 -1.95 20.33
N PRO A 17 -17.37 -2.26 20.31
CA PRO A 17 -18.10 -2.50 19.06
C PRO A 17 -18.07 -1.31 18.10
N GLN A 18 -18.01 -0.08 18.61
CA GLN A 18 -17.93 1.16 17.82
C GLN A 18 -16.61 1.24 17.07
N GLU A 19 -15.50 0.91 17.72
CA GLU A 19 -14.18 0.85 17.12
C GLU A 19 -14.13 -0.17 15.97
N ARG A 20 -14.68 -1.38 16.21
CA ARG A 20 -14.79 -2.43 15.19
C ARG A 20 -15.67 -2.00 14.02
N ALA A 21 -16.78 -1.33 14.30
CA ALA A 21 -17.69 -0.84 13.27
C ALA A 21 -17.02 0.25 12.40
N ALA A 22 -16.31 1.19 13.02
CA ALA A 22 -15.56 2.22 12.31
C ALA A 22 -14.53 1.58 11.35
N ASP A 23 -13.74 0.62 11.84
CA ASP A 23 -12.73 -0.05 11.05
C ASP A 23 -13.34 -0.86 9.89
N ARG A 24 -14.46 -1.53 10.13
CA ARG A 24 -15.20 -2.25 9.08
C ARG A 24 -15.66 -1.33 7.96
N TRP A 25 -16.19 -0.14 8.30
CA TRP A 25 -16.63 0.82 7.30
C TRP A 25 -15.46 1.41 6.51
N ILE A 26 -14.33 1.70 7.17
CA ILE A 26 -13.11 2.14 6.49
C ILE A 26 -12.69 1.12 5.44
N HIS A 27 -12.58 -0.16 5.81
CA HIS A 27 -12.19 -1.21 4.86
C HIS A 27 -13.21 -1.38 3.72
N LEU A 28 -14.51 -1.39 4.03
CA LEU A 28 -15.54 -1.55 3.00
C LEU A 28 -15.48 -0.41 1.97
N VAL A 29 -15.46 0.84 2.43
CA VAL A 29 -15.39 2.00 1.54
C VAL A 29 -14.07 2.00 0.76
N ALA A 30 -12.95 1.69 1.40
CA ALA A 30 -11.64 1.66 0.74
C ALA A 30 -11.55 0.57 -0.34
N ILE A 31 -12.01 -0.65 -0.05
CA ILE A 31 -11.99 -1.75 -1.03
C ILE A 31 -12.91 -1.45 -2.21
N CYS A 32 -14.16 -1.01 -1.96
CA CYS A 32 -15.08 -0.64 -3.03
C CYS A 32 -14.51 0.51 -3.88
N GLY A 33 -13.98 1.56 -3.23
CA GLY A 33 -13.36 2.69 -3.91
C GLY A 33 -12.13 2.28 -4.73
N ALA A 34 -11.27 1.42 -4.20
CA ALA A 34 -10.09 0.91 -4.89
C ALA A 34 -10.47 0.12 -6.15
N VAL A 35 -11.46 -0.79 -6.05
CA VAL A 35 -11.95 -1.58 -7.19
C VAL A 35 -12.55 -0.68 -8.26
N VAL A 36 -13.47 0.21 -7.88
CA VAL A 36 -14.14 1.13 -8.83
C VAL A 36 -13.12 2.02 -9.52
N ALA A 37 -12.22 2.66 -8.75
CA ALA A 37 -11.21 3.55 -9.31
C ALA A 37 -10.26 2.78 -10.26
N THR A 38 -9.78 1.61 -9.84
CA THR A 38 -8.89 0.78 -10.68
C THR A 38 -9.55 0.39 -12.00
N LEU A 39 -10.78 -0.14 -11.96
CA LEU A 39 -11.51 -0.54 -13.16
C LEU A 39 -11.73 0.66 -14.08
N THR A 40 -12.14 1.80 -13.54
CA THR A 40 -12.33 3.04 -14.30
C THR A 40 -11.03 3.46 -15.01
N LEU A 41 -9.90 3.48 -14.29
CA LEU A 41 -8.62 3.88 -14.86
C LEU A 41 -8.11 2.89 -15.93
N ILE A 42 -8.31 1.59 -15.74
CA ILE A 42 -7.99 0.58 -16.74
C ILE A 42 -8.82 0.79 -18.00
N LEU A 43 -10.13 1.02 -17.88
CA LEU A 43 -11.01 1.29 -19.00
C LEU A 43 -10.60 2.55 -19.78
N ILE A 44 -10.23 3.62 -19.07
CA ILE A 44 -9.68 4.85 -19.68
C ILE A 44 -8.39 4.54 -20.45
N ALA A 45 -7.49 3.73 -19.90
CA ALA A 45 -6.23 3.38 -20.55
C ALA A 45 -6.47 2.51 -21.82
N ILE A 46 -7.42 1.58 -21.76
CA ILE A 46 -7.82 0.73 -22.90
C ILE A 46 -8.47 1.61 -23.99
N ALA A 47 -9.42 2.45 -23.63
CA ALA A 47 -10.10 3.34 -24.58
C ALA A 47 -9.11 4.34 -25.23
N GLY A 48 -8.06 4.74 -24.53
CA GLY A 48 -6.95 5.55 -25.05
C GLY A 48 -5.90 4.77 -25.83
N ASN A 49 -6.10 3.48 -26.09
CA ASN A 49 -5.16 2.58 -26.76
C ASN A 49 -3.75 2.57 -26.13
N ARG A 50 -3.70 2.57 -24.77
CA ARG A 50 -2.47 2.58 -23.95
C ARG A 50 -2.32 1.25 -23.18
N PRO A 51 -2.00 0.11 -23.83
CA PRO A 51 -1.99 -1.21 -23.16
C PRO A 51 -0.95 -1.32 -22.06
N GLY A 52 0.23 -0.71 -22.22
CA GLY A 52 1.26 -0.66 -21.16
C GLY A 52 0.76 0.03 -19.89
N LEU A 53 0.02 1.15 -20.06
CA LEU A 53 -0.61 1.83 -18.93
C LEU A 53 -1.70 0.96 -18.28
N ALA A 54 -2.53 0.30 -19.08
CA ALA A 54 -3.58 -0.58 -18.55
C ALA A 54 -2.99 -1.71 -17.66
N ILE A 55 -1.87 -2.32 -18.11
CA ILE A 55 -1.14 -3.34 -17.32
C ILE A 55 -0.59 -2.74 -16.03
N ALA A 56 0.05 -1.58 -16.09
CA ALA A 56 0.60 -0.91 -14.90
C ALA A 56 -0.49 -0.56 -13.87
N LEU A 57 -1.65 -0.07 -14.34
CA LEU A 57 -2.81 0.23 -13.50
C LEU A 57 -3.46 -1.04 -12.93
N ALA A 58 -3.49 -2.14 -13.69
CA ALA A 58 -3.99 -3.42 -13.21
C ALA A 58 -3.09 -3.97 -12.06
N LEU A 59 -1.78 -3.90 -12.21
CA LEU A 59 -0.83 -4.31 -11.16
C LEU A 59 -0.97 -3.42 -9.90
N TYR A 60 -1.05 -2.10 -10.08
CA TYR A 60 -1.29 -1.16 -8.99
C TYR A 60 -2.60 -1.46 -8.25
N GLY A 61 -3.71 -1.59 -8.99
CA GLY A 61 -5.02 -1.81 -8.40
C GLY A 61 -5.16 -3.19 -7.76
N ALA A 62 -4.54 -4.22 -8.33
CA ALA A 62 -4.49 -5.55 -7.73
C ALA A 62 -3.72 -5.52 -6.41
N ALA A 63 -2.57 -4.83 -6.35
CA ALA A 63 -1.78 -4.67 -5.13
C ALA A 63 -2.55 -3.89 -4.05
N LEU A 64 -3.19 -2.78 -4.42
CA LEU A 64 -4.02 -1.97 -3.52
C LEU A 64 -5.19 -2.77 -2.95
N THR A 65 -5.94 -3.44 -3.82
CA THR A 65 -7.10 -4.24 -3.41
C THR A 65 -6.68 -5.43 -2.54
N ALA A 66 -5.58 -6.12 -2.91
CA ALA A 66 -5.05 -7.23 -2.13
C ALA A 66 -4.61 -6.78 -0.73
N MET A 67 -3.86 -5.68 -0.60
CA MET A 67 -3.46 -5.13 0.70
C MET A 67 -4.68 -4.83 1.57
N LEU A 68 -5.67 -4.10 1.05
CA LEU A 68 -6.88 -3.75 1.79
C LEU A 68 -7.71 -4.98 2.18
N ALA A 69 -7.82 -5.97 1.30
CA ALA A 69 -8.54 -7.21 1.57
C ALA A 69 -7.85 -8.08 2.62
N LEU A 70 -6.52 -8.22 2.55
CA LEU A 70 -5.73 -8.95 3.53
C LEU A 70 -5.81 -8.28 4.91
N SER A 71 -5.78 -6.93 4.94
CA SER A 71 -5.97 -6.16 6.15
C SER A 71 -7.36 -6.37 6.76
N ALA A 72 -8.42 -6.29 5.95
CA ALA A 72 -9.78 -6.57 6.40
C ALA A 72 -9.94 -8.01 6.93
N LEU A 73 -9.36 -8.99 6.22
CA LEU A 73 -9.40 -10.40 6.64
C LEU A 73 -8.74 -10.60 7.99
N TYR A 74 -7.58 -10.00 8.25
CA TYR A 74 -6.92 -10.11 9.54
C TYR A 74 -7.67 -9.35 10.63
N ASN A 75 -7.94 -8.06 10.41
CA ASN A 75 -8.43 -7.19 11.47
C ASN A 75 -9.88 -7.51 11.87
N LEU A 76 -10.74 -7.90 10.92
CA LEU A 76 -12.16 -8.21 11.19
C LEU A 76 -12.41 -9.68 11.51
N SER A 77 -11.39 -10.55 11.42
CA SER A 77 -11.52 -11.97 11.75
C SER A 77 -11.81 -12.21 13.24
N HIS A 78 -12.49 -13.31 13.52
CA HIS A 78 -12.63 -13.81 14.88
C HIS A 78 -11.33 -14.44 15.38
N ILE A 79 -11.22 -14.58 16.71
CA ILE A 79 -10.12 -15.31 17.35
C ILE A 79 -10.10 -16.74 16.79
N SER A 80 -9.01 -17.13 16.18
CA SER A 80 -8.85 -18.44 15.54
C SER A 80 -7.37 -18.81 15.39
N PRO A 81 -7.05 -20.10 15.21
CA PRO A 81 -5.68 -20.55 14.91
C PRO A 81 -5.07 -19.95 13.64
N ALA A 82 -5.89 -19.45 12.71
CA ALA A 82 -5.41 -18.82 11.48
C ALA A 82 -4.93 -17.39 11.68
N ARG A 83 -5.27 -16.74 12.79
CA ARG A 83 -5.01 -15.31 13.04
C ARG A 83 -3.52 -14.91 12.95
N PRO A 84 -2.55 -15.69 13.47
CA PRO A 84 -1.13 -15.41 13.30
C PRO A 84 -0.69 -15.40 11.84
N PHE A 85 -1.24 -16.30 11.03
CA PHE A 85 -0.95 -16.34 9.60
C PHE A 85 -1.59 -15.18 8.85
N LEU A 86 -2.85 -14.84 9.14
CA LEU A 86 -3.55 -13.68 8.57
C LEU A 86 -2.81 -12.38 8.87
N ARG A 87 -2.25 -12.22 10.09
CA ARG A 87 -1.41 -11.08 10.43
C ARG A 87 -0.19 -10.96 9.51
N ARG A 88 0.51 -12.08 9.28
CA ARG A 88 1.67 -12.08 8.39
C ARG A 88 1.30 -11.70 6.96
N LEU A 89 0.14 -12.16 6.48
CA LEU A 89 -0.38 -11.79 5.16
C LEU A 89 -0.77 -10.30 5.07
N ASP A 90 -1.47 -9.77 6.08
CA ASP A 90 -1.81 -8.35 6.18
C ASP A 90 -0.54 -7.49 6.07
N GLU A 91 0.46 -7.79 6.90
CA GLU A 91 1.71 -7.06 6.92
C GLU A 91 2.57 -7.29 5.66
N ALA A 92 2.52 -8.47 5.03
CA ALA A 92 3.16 -8.74 3.75
C ALA A 92 2.51 -7.97 2.58
N GLY A 93 1.19 -7.72 2.67
CA GLY A 93 0.45 -6.92 1.72
C GLY A 93 0.97 -5.49 1.57
N ILE A 94 1.62 -4.95 2.60
CA ILE A 94 2.23 -3.60 2.56
C ILE A 94 3.38 -3.57 1.53
N PHE A 95 4.24 -4.59 1.50
CA PHE A 95 5.32 -4.68 0.51
C PHE A 95 4.78 -4.75 -0.91
N LEU A 96 3.74 -5.55 -1.12
CA LEU A 96 3.07 -5.65 -2.42
C LEU A 96 2.49 -4.30 -2.86
N MET A 97 1.81 -3.60 -1.94
CA MET A 97 1.24 -2.28 -2.22
C MET A 97 2.32 -1.24 -2.56
N ILE A 98 3.43 -1.23 -1.83
CA ILE A 98 4.53 -0.31 -2.14
C ILE A 98 5.02 -0.55 -3.57
N ALA A 99 5.38 -1.78 -3.95
CA ALA A 99 5.83 -2.07 -5.33
C ALA A 99 4.75 -1.77 -6.37
N GLY A 100 3.49 -2.10 -6.09
CA GLY A 100 2.35 -1.77 -6.94
C GLY A 100 2.23 -0.27 -7.18
N SER A 101 2.36 0.56 -6.13
CA SER A 101 2.24 2.01 -6.25
C SER A 101 3.38 2.66 -7.05
N TYR A 102 4.57 2.05 -7.07
CA TYR A 102 5.68 2.48 -7.90
C TYR A 102 5.50 2.14 -9.39
N THR A 103 4.81 1.05 -9.68
CA THR A 103 4.74 0.46 -11.04
C THR A 103 4.28 1.44 -12.12
N PRO A 104 3.21 2.25 -11.96
CA PRO A 104 2.82 3.23 -12.97
C PRO A 104 3.92 4.26 -13.26
N PHE A 105 4.65 4.72 -12.26
CA PHE A 105 5.70 5.71 -12.43
C PHE A 105 6.96 5.12 -13.05
N THR A 106 7.40 3.96 -12.59
CA THR A 106 8.63 3.33 -13.07
C THR A 106 8.52 2.79 -14.48
N THR A 107 7.32 2.38 -14.91
CA THR A 107 7.09 1.80 -16.25
C THR A 107 6.56 2.79 -17.28
N GLN A 108 5.89 3.88 -16.86
CA GLN A 108 5.25 4.82 -17.79
C GLN A 108 5.93 6.20 -17.83
N ILE A 109 6.65 6.58 -16.78
CA ILE A 109 7.31 7.90 -16.67
C ILE A 109 8.82 7.78 -16.79
N LEU A 110 9.44 6.85 -16.06
CA LEU A 110 10.87 6.59 -16.20
C LEU A 110 11.16 5.87 -17.51
N THR A 111 12.36 6.08 -18.06
CA THR A 111 12.80 5.49 -19.33
C THR A 111 14.20 4.88 -19.20
N GLY A 112 14.56 4.00 -20.13
CA GLY A 112 15.89 3.39 -20.20
C GLY A 112 16.27 2.67 -18.90
N ALA A 113 17.51 2.87 -18.45
CA ALA A 113 18.05 2.20 -17.26
C ALA A 113 17.28 2.53 -15.97
N TRP A 114 16.70 3.74 -15.86
CA TRP A 114 15.89 4.13 -14.71
C TRP A 114 14.60 3.33 -14.62
N SER A 115 13.92 3.10 -15.75
CA SER A 115 12.69 2.29 -15.77
C SER A 115 12.98 0.85 -15.33
N ILE A 116 13.96 0.21 -15.96
CA ILE A 116 14.32 -1.19 -15.68
C ILE A 116 14.87 -1.32 -14.26
N GLY A 117 15.81 -0.46 -13.88
CA GLY A 117 16.48 -0.51 -12.57
C GLY A 117 15.51 -0.28 -11.42
N MET A 118 14.68 0.76 -11.47
CA MET A 118 13.73 1.05 -10.40
C MET A 118 12.61 0.02 -10.32
N THR A 119 12.07 -0.44 -11.46
CA THR A 119 11.05 -1.50 -11.46
C THR A 119 11.64 -2.79 -10.87
N GLY A 120 12.82 -3.21 -11.31
CA GLY A 120 13.50 -4.39 -10.78
C GLY A 120 13.79 -4.27 -9.29
N LEU A 121 14.31 -3.11 -8.86
CA LEU A 121 14.62 -2.85 -7.45
C LEU A 121 13.38 -2.97 -6.55
N VAL A 122 12.29 -2.26 -6.88
CA VAL A 122 11.10 -2.23 -6.02
C VAL A 122 10.42 -3.60 -5.95
N TRP A 123 10.32 -4.33 -7.05
CA TRP A 123 9.73 -5.66 -7.03
C TRP A 123 10.61 -6.70 -6.35
N THR A 124 11.94 -6.63 -6.51
CA THR A 124 12.87 -7.48 -5.77
C THR A 124 12.77 -7.22 -4.26
N MET A 125 12.78 -5.96 -3.84
CA MET A 125 12.62 -5.60 -2.43
C MET A 125 11.25 -6.04 -1.88
N ALA A 126 10.19 -5.93 -2.67
CA ALA A 126 8.88 -6.42 -2.27
C ALA A 126 8.87 -7.94 -2.07
N CYS A 127 9.43 -8.70 -3.00
CA CYS A 127 9.53 -10.16 -2.87
C CYS A 127 10.35 -10.56 -1.63
N LEU A 128 11.50 -9.93 -1.42
CA LEU A 128 12.34 -10.19 -0.24
C LEU A 128 11.64 -9.78 1.06
N GLY A 129 10.91 -8.65 1.06
CA GLY A 129 10.13 -8.19 2.19
C GLY A 129 8.97 -9.12 2.53
N ILE A 130 8.22 -9.60 1.53
CA ILE A 130 7.13 -10.58 1.70
C ILE A 130 7.69 -11.89 2.30
N VAL A 131 8.74 -12.45 1.69
CA VAL A 131 9.36 -13.67 2.20
C VAL A 131 9.91 -13.46 3.61
N GLY A 132 10.64 -12.35 3.82
CA GLY A 132 11.17 -12.01 5.15
C GLY A 132 10.06 -11.89 6.20
N LYS A 133 8.92 -11.24 5.87
CA LYS A 133 7.79 -11.12 6.79
C LYS A 133 7.15 -12.46 7.13
N LEU A 134 7.11 -13.39 6.19
CA LEU A 134 6.54 -14.71 6.42
C LEU A 134 7.44 -15.60 7.28
N VAL A 135 8.77 -15.42 7.23
CA VAL A 135 9.72 -16.34 7.87
C VAL A 135 10.49 -15.74 9.06
N LEU A 136 10.73 -14.41 9.10
CA LEU A 136 11.56 -13.79 10.13
C LEU A 136 10.72 -13.24 11.29
N PRO A 137 11.02 -13.62 12.55
CA PRO A 137 10.29 -13.13 13.73
C PRO A 137 10.84 -11.79 14.23
N LEU A 138 10.90 -10.78 13.36
CA LEU A 138 11.37 -9.44 13.76
C LEU A 138 10.24 -8.63 14.44
N SER A 139 10.63 -7.68 15.30
CA SER A 139 9.69 -6.83 16.00
C SER A 139 8.91 -5.89 15.07
N GLU A 140 7.72 -5.46 15.50
CA GLU A 140 6.89 -4.49 14.75
C GLU A 140 7.65 -3.19 14.43
N ARG A 141 8.50 -2.71 15.35
CA ARG A 141 9.29 -1.48 15.15
C ARG A 141 10.28 -1.62 14.00
N ILE A 142 10.95 -2.79 13.89
CA ILE A 142 11.89 -3.05 12.81
C ILE A 142 11.14 -3.11 11.48
N TRP A 143 10.04 -3.85 11.40
CA TRP A 143 9.24 -3.94 10.18
C TRP A 143 8.68 -2.59 9.77
N THR A 144 8.19 -1.79 10.70
CA THR A 144 7.72 -0.41 10.42
C THR A 144 8.84 0.44 9.83
N GLY A 145 10.06 0.36 10.37
CA GLY A 145 11.23 1.03 9.80
C GLY A 145 11.54 0.58 8.38
N VAL A 146 11.46 -0.73 8.11
CA VAL A 146 11.67 -1.30 6.76
C VAL A 146 10.61 -0.77 5.78
N TYR A 147 9.33 -0.72 6.16
CA TYR A 147 8.26 -0.17 5.31
C TYR A 147 8.50 1.30 4.98
N VAL A 148 8.88 2.12 5.96
CA VAL A 148 9.16 3.54 5.75
C VAL A 148 10.33 3.71 4.79
N ILE A 149 11.47 3.04 5.03
CA ILE A 149 12.64 3.11 4.15
C ILE A 149 12.28 2.67 2.72
N PHE A 150 11.56 1.57 2.58
CA PHE A 150 11.13 1.08 1.27
C PHE A 150 10.14 2.05 0.60
N GLY A 151 9.20 2.62 1.35
CA GLY A 151 8.25 3.60 0.82
C GLY A 151 8.91 4.87 0.29
N TRP A 152 10.06 5.29 0.85
CA TRP A 152 10.80 6.48 0.42
C TRP A 152 11.87 6.21 -0.64
N ILE A 153 11.97 5.00 -1.19
CA ILE A 153 13.00 4.67 -2.19
C ILE A 153 12.89 5.50 -3.49
N ALA A 154 11.72 6.13 -3.75
CA ALA A 154 11.53 7.09 -4.84
C ALA A 154 12.54 8.24 -4.85
N VAL A 155 13.12 8.56 -3.68
CA VAL A 155 14.16 9.59 -3.54
C VAL A 155 15.36 9.28 -4.44
N LEU A 156 15.67 8.02 -4.71
CA LEU A 156 16.73 7.61 -5.63
C LEU A 156 16.47 8.07 -7.08
N ALA A 157 15.21 8.16 -7.48
CA ALA A 157 14.78 8.58 -8.81
C ALA A 157 14.17 10.00 -8.81
N LEU A 158 14.42 10.80 -7.76
CA LEU A 158 13.82 12.14 -7.62
C LEU A 158 14.18 13.05 -8.80
N GLY A 159 15.45 13.02 -9.26
CA GLY A 159 15.90 13.80 -10.41
C GLY A 159 15.08 13.51 -11.67
N PRO A 160 15.10 12.29 -12.20
CA PRO A 160 14.34 11.95 -13.40
C PRO A 160 12.80 12.06 -13.22
N LEU A 161 12.26 11.85 -12.03
CA LEU A 161 10.83 12.03 -11.77
C LEU A 161 10.43 13.50 -11.76
N SER A 162 11.21 14.37 -11.13
CA SER A 162 10.90 15.81 -11.05
C SER A 162 10.96 16.53 -12.42
N GLN A 163 11.70 15.98 -13.37
CA GLN A 163 11.77 16.51 -14.74
C GLN A 163 10.55 16.14 -15.60
N LYS A 164 9.82 15.09 -15.23
CA LYS A 164 8.73 14.53 -16.04
C LYS A 164 7.35 14.62 -15.39
N LEU A 165 7.29 14.67 -14.06
CA LEU A 165 6.02 14.77 -13.35
C LEU A 165 5.62 16.24 -13.16
N SER A 166 4.31 16.49 -13.24
CA SER A 166 3.75 17.79 -12.86
C SER A 166 4.00 18.09 -11.38
N VAL A 167 4.05 19.36 -11.02
CA VAL A 167 4.18 19.80 -9.63
C VAL A 167 3.06 19.19 -8.75
N THR A 168 1.84 19.12 -9.29
CA THR A 168 0.69 18.51 -8.59
C THR A 168 0.94 17.05 -8.29
N ALA A 169 1.39 16.26 -9.28
CA ALA A 169 1.68 14.83 -9.07
C ALA A 169 2.80 14.61 -8.03
N MET A 170 3.85 15.42 -8.11
CA MET A 170 4.95 15.38 -7.16
C MET A 170 4.50 15.74 -5.75
N ALA A 171 3.69 16.80 -5.60
CA ALA A 171 3.14 17.21 -4.31
C ALA A 171 2.26 16.11 -3.69
N LEU A 172 1.44 15.45 -4.51
CA LEU A 172 0.59 14.34 -4.06
C LEU A 172 1.42 13.12 -3.63
N LEU A 173 2.51 12.79 -4.35
CA LEU A 173 3.44 11.71 -3.94
C LEU A 173 4.08 12.01 -2.60
N VAL A 174 4.62 13.22 -2.42
CA VAL A 174 5.26 13.62 -1.16
C VAL A 174 4.24 13.66 -0.02
N ALA A 175 3.06 14.26 -0.24
CA ALA A 175 2.00 14.30 0.76
C ALA A 175 1.56 12.89 1.17
N GLY A 176 1.38 11.98 0.20
CA GLY A 176 1.05 10.57 0.48
C GLY A 176 2.12 9.87 1.32
N GLY A 177 3.40 10.04 0.97
CA GLY A 177 4.52 9.50 1.75
C GLY A 177 4.57 10.04 3.19
N LEU A 178 4.30 11.34 3.39
CA LEU A 178 4.22 11.96 4.72
C LEU A 178 3.03 11.43 5.52
N ILE A 179 1.86 11.25 4.90
CA ILE A 179 0.67 10.66 5.53
C ILE A 179 0.94 9.21 5.95
N TYR A 180 1.53 8.37 5.11
CA TYR A 180 1.92 7.01 5.49
C TYR A 180 2.93 7.00 6.64
N THR A 181 3.94 7.86 6.59
CA THR A 181 4.95 7.96 7.65
C THR A 181 4.33 8.42 8.98
N GLY A 182 3.44 9.42 8.94
CA GLY A 182 2.67 9.85 10.10
C GLY A 182 1.79 8.73 10.67
N GLY A 183 1.13 7.97 9.80
CA GLY A 183 0.36 6.79 10.18
C GLY A 183 1.19 5.74 10.92
N CYS A 184 2.44 5.50 10.49
CA CYS A 184 3.35 4.59 11.18
C CYS A 184 3.63 5.00 12.65
N LEU A 185 3.73 6.31 12.92
CA LEU A 185 3.88 6.82 14.28
C LEU A 185 2.63 6.56 15.14
N ILE A 186 1.45 6.73 14.53
CA ILE A 186 0.15 6.38 15.15
C ILE A 186 0.08 4.89 15.45
N PHE A 187 0.45 4.05 14.49
CA PHE A 187 0.46 2.60 14.64
C PHE A 187 1.33 2.12 15.81
N LEU A 188 2.48 2.75 16.02
CA LEU A 188 3.41 2.41 17.12
C LEU A 188 2.91 2.88 18.50
N ASN A 189 1.95 3.81 18.56
CA ASN A 189 1.38 4.31 19.82
C ASN A 189 0.23 3.42 20.30
N GLN A 190 0.55 2.43 21.12
CA GLN A 190 -0.42 1.45 21.64
C GLN A 190 -1.46 2.04 22.61
N ARG A 191 -1.26 3.28 23.11
CA ARG A 191 -2.17 3.93 24.05
C ARG A 191 -3.30 4.73 23.37
N LEU A 192 -3.24 4.89 22.04
CA LEU A 192 -4.20 5.68 21.30
C LEU A 192 -5.56 4.96 21.24
N PRO A 193 -6.67 5.59 21.67
CA PRO A 193 -8.01 5.05 21.43
C PRO A 193 -8.30 5.04 19.92
N PHE A 194 -9.10 4.08 19.46
CA PHE A 194 -9.37 3.86 18.03
C PHE A 194 -8.10 3.70 17.18
N ARG A 195 -7.00 3.21 17.75
CA ARG A 195 -5.70 3.11 17.08
C ARG A 195 -5.77 2.43 15.71
N ARG A 196 -6.50 1.31 15.60
CA ARG A 196 -6.62 0.57 14.33
C ARG A 196 -7.42 1.32 13.27
N PRO A 197 -8.64 1.79 13.52
CA PRO A 197 -9.37 2.64 12.59
C PRO A 197 -8.59 3.89 12.17
N VAL A 198 -7.91 4.55 13.10
CA VAL A 198 -7.08 5.73 12.80
C VAL A 198 -5.92 5.34 11.89
N TRP A 199 -5.19 4.26 12.18
CA TRP A 199 -4.13 3.73 11.32
C TRP A 199 -4.63 3.43 9.91
N HIS A 200 -5.73 2.68 9.78
CA HIS A 200 -6.31 2.35 8.47
C HIS A 200 -6.82 3.60 7.73
N GLY A 201 -7.31 4.61 8.46
CA GLY A 201 -7.64 5.92 7.91
C GLY A 201 -6.42 6.61 7.27
N PHE A 202 -5.27 6.60 7.93
CA PHE A 202 -4.01 7.11 7.37
C PHE A 202 -3.56 6.32 6.14
N VAL A 203 -3.69 4.98 6.17
CA VAL A 203 -3.37 4.13 5.02
C VAL A 203 -4.27 4.47 3.83
N CYS A 204 -5.58 4.61 4.03
CA CYS A 204 -6.52 4.98 2.98
C CYS A 204 -6.26 6.39 2.43
N ALA A 205 -5.95 7.37 3.29
CA ALA A 205 -5.64 8.73 2.88
C ALA A 205 -4.34 8.77 2.05
N GLY A 206 -3.30 8.08 2.49
CA GLY A 206 -2.05 7.95 1.72
C GLY A 206 -2.27 7.28 0.37
N ALA A 207 -3.07 6.20 0.33
CA ALA A 207 -3.43 5.52 -0.92
C ALA A 207 -4.21 6.43 -1.87
N ALA A 208 -5.15 7.23 -1.37
CA ALA A 208 -5.92 8.18 -2.16
C ALA A 208 -5.02 9.29 -2.76
N LEU A 209 -4.06 9.79 -1.98
CA LEU A 209 -3.07 10.78 -2.48
C LEU A 209 -2.17 10.18 -3.57
N HIS A 210 -1.70 8.95 -3.38
CA HIS A 210 -0.90 8.25 -4.40
C HIS A 210 -1.73 7.93 -5.65
N LEU A 211 -3.01 7.54 -5.49
CA LEU A 211 -3.93 7.38 -6.62
C LEU A 211 -4.09 8.70 -7.39
N GLY A 212 -4.28 9.82 -6.68
CA GLY A 212 -4.28 11.15 -7.28
C GLY A 212 -2.99 11.44 -8.04
N ALA A 213 -1.83 11.09 -7.49
CA ALA A 213 -0.54 11.24 -8.17
C ALA A 213 -0.46 10.38 -9.45
N VAL A 214 -0.98 9.16 -9.45
CA VAL A 214 -1.08 8.30 -10.65
C VAL A 214 -2.00 8.95 -11.69
N ILE A 215 -3.15 9.48 -11.27
CA ILE A 215 -4.08 10.16 -12.20
C ILE A 215 -3.41 11.37 -12.85
N TYR A 216 -2.89 12.31 -12.05
CA TYR A 216 -2.32 13.57 -12.56
C TYR A 216 -0.95 13.39 -13.23
N GLY A 217 -0.16 12.41 -12.77
CA GLY A 217 1.21 12.24 -13.25
C GLY A 217 1.37 11.22 -14.37
N VAL A 218 0.41 10.29 -14.52
CA VAL A 218 0.55 9.17 -15.48
C VAL A 218 -0.64 9.07 -16.43
N VAL A 219 -1.87 9.09 -15.90
CA VAL A 219 -3.08 8.90 -16.72
C VAL A 219 -3.38 10.12 -17.58
N LEU A 220 -3.37 11.31 -16.97
CA LEU A 220 -3.66 12.59 -17.60
C LEU A 220 -2.42 13.25 -18.20
N ALA A 221 -1.22 12.70 -18.01
CA ALA A 221 -0.01 13.20 -18.64
C ALA A 221 -0.13 13.11 -20.17
N PRO A 222 0.32 14.14 -20.93
CA PRO A 222 0.37 14.06 -22.38
C PRO A 222 1.18 12.86 -22.85
N ALA A 223 0.72 12.17 -23.88
CA ALA A 223 1.43 11.04 -24.47
C ALA A 223 2.76 11.59 -25.05
N GLY A 224 3.90 11.15 -24.50
CA GLY A 224 5.23 11.54 -24.98
C GLY A 224 5.92 12.68 -24.20
N ALA A 225 5.45 13.04 -23.00
CA ALA A 225 6.16 13.95 -22.11
C ALA A 225 7.40 13.29 -21.46
#